data_477648d7924a7563305f8b02a56e4864
#
_entry.id   477648d7924a7563305f8b02a56e4864
#
_cell.length_a   1.000
_cell.length_b   1.000
_cell.length_c   1.000
_cell.angle_alpha   90.00
_cell.angle_beta   90.00
_cell.angle_gamma   90.00
#
_symmetry.space_group_name_H-M   'P 1'
#
loop_
_entity.id
_entity.type
_entity.pdbx_description
1 polymer ?
#
loop_
_entity_poly.entity_id
_entity_poly.type
_entity_poly.pdbx_seq_one_letter_code
_entity_poly.pdbx_strand_id
1 'polypeptide(L)'
;RIAARLGAAAAVQSAQAALATDNTNLARAAIRSPIDGVVLSRSVDPGNAVAASLQAVTLFTLAEDLRRLRLLVSIDEADVGAVRAGQSASVTVSSYPERAYPASIARVAFGSTSTDNVVTYAAYLDVDNADLSLRPGMTASAAIRVAARAQVLLIPNSALRYAPAGAPAEPEGLVASLMPRAPAR
;
A
#
# COMPACT_ATOMS: atom_id res chain seq x y z
N ARG A 1 4.63 64.64 -33.09
CA ARG A 1 5.84 63.96 -32.65
C ARG A 1 5.61 63.09 -31.37
N ILE A 2 4.87 63.61 -30.37
CA ILE A 2 4.57 62.83 -29.13
C ILE A 2 3.72 61.64 -29.45
N ALA A 3 2.62 61.77 -30.19
CA ALA A 3 1.75 60.67 -30.60
C ALA A 3 2.47 59.56 -31.36
N ALA A 4 3.40 59.93 -32.27
CA ALA A 4 4.21 58.95 -33.00
C ALA A 4 5.17 58.16 -32.09
N ARG A 5 5.74 58.81 -31.04
CA ARG A 5 6.55 58.15 -30.02
C ARG A 5 5.76 57.19 -29.16
N LEU A 6 4.57 57.62 -28.73
CA LEU A 6 3.64 56.74 -27.94
C LEU A 6 3.18 55.55 -28.77
N GLY A 7 2.86 55.74 -30.04
CA GLY A 7 2.52 54.64 -30.94
C GLY A 7 3.69 53.66 -31.16
N ALA A 8 4.89 54.16 -31.32
CA ALA A 8 6.08 53.31 -31.44
C ALA A 8 6.37 52.53 -30.14
N ALA A 9 6.23 53.20 -28.98
CA ALA A 9 6.38 52.53 -27.68
C ALA A 9 5.35 51.42 -27.47
N ALA A 10 4.08 51.68 -27.83
CA ALA A 10 3.02 50.66 -27.74
C ALA A 10 3.31 49.44 -28.69
N ALA A 11 3.82 49.74 -29.92
CA ALA A 11 4.20 48.66 -30.84
C ALA A 11 5.34 47.81 -30.31
N VAL A 12 6.36 48.39 -29.69
CA VAL A 12 7.45 47.68 -29.04
C VAL A 12 6.93 46.80 -27.88
N GLN A 13 6.06 47.33 -27.04
CA GLN A 13 5.47 46.61 -25.94
C GLN A 13 4.63 45.42 -26.44
N SER A 14 3.84 45.58 -27.48
CA SER A 14 3.06 44.53 -28.12
C SER A 14 3.99 43.43 -28.72
N ALA A 15 5.04 43.81 -29.41
CA ALA A 15 6.03 42.85 -29.95
C ALA A 15 6.76 42.05 -28.84
N GLN A 16 7.11 42.75 -27.74
CA GLN A 16 7.71 42.06 -26.57
C GLN A 16 6.73 41.07 -25.90
N ALA A 17 5.46 41.43 -25.80
CA ALA A 17 4.43 40.52 -25.25
C ALA A 17 4.22 39.29 -26.16
N ALA A 18 4.21 39.47 -27.48
CA ALA A 18 4.15 38.38 -28.44
C ALA A 18 5.38 37.45 -28.33
N LEU A 19 6.58 38.02 -28.29
CA LEU A 19 7.81 37.24 -28.10
C LEU A 19 7.82 36.45 -26.79
N ALA A 20 7.34 37.02 -25.69
CA ALA A 20 7.23 36.33 -24.42
C ALA A 20 6.24 35.14 -24.49
N THR A 21 5.15 35.31 -25.21
CA THR A 21 4.17 34.24 -25.46
C THR A 21 4.79 33.11 -26.30
N ASP A 22 5.48 33.46 -27.38
CA ASP A 22 6.13 32.49 -28.27
C ASP A 22 7.26 31.72 -27.55
N ASN A 23 8.06 32.40 -26.73
CA ASN A 23 9.06 31.75 -25.89
C ASN A 23 8.45 30.79 -24.89
N THR A 24 7.31 31.14 -24.30
CA THR A 24 6.57 30.25 -23.39
C THR A 24 6.03 29.01 -24.13
N ASN A 25 5.51 29.20 -25.32
CA ASN A 25 5.01 28.10 -26.16
C ASN A 25 6.15 27.17 -26.59
N LEU A 26 7.30 27.74 -26.95
CA LEU A 26 8.50 26.98 -27.28
C LEU A 26 9.02 26.17 -26.06
N ALA A 27 9.05 26.78 -24.89
CA ALA A 27 9.42 26.06 -23.66
C ALA A 27 8.48 24.89 -23.33
N ARG A 28 7.18 25.05 -23.59
CA ARG A 28 6.17 23.97 -23.42
C ARG A 28 6.26 22.86 -24.46
N ALA A 29 6.88 23.13 -25.61
CA ALA A 29 7.09 22.12 -26.64
C ALA A 29 8.09 21.02 -26.22
N ALA A 30 8.94 21.29 -25.24
CA ALA A 30 9.88 20.32 -24.66
C ALA A 30 9.39 19.85 -23.29
N ILE A 31 8.87 18.63 -23.21
CA ILE A 31 8.43 18.01 -21.97
C ILE A 31 9.66 17.36 -21.31
N ARG A 32 9.98 17.78 -20.11
CA ARG A 32 11.13 17.28 -19.35
C ARG A 32 10.67 16.62 -18.05
N SER A 33 11.45 15.64 -17.58
CA SER A 33 11.24 15.05 -16.26
C SER A 33 11.47 16.10 -15.17
N PRO A 34 10.58 16.24 -14.18
CA PRO A 34 10.79 17.10 -13.03
C PRO A 34 11.70 16.47 -11.95
N ILE A 35 11.99 15.17 -12.07
CA ILE A 35 12.80 14.40 -11.12
C ILE A 35 13.85 13.58 -11.86
N ASP A 36 14.96 13.32 -11.19
CA ASP A 36 15.92 12.30 -11.61
C ASP A 36 15.41 10.91 -11.23
N GLY A 37 15.64 9.90 -12.06
CA GLY A 37 15.15 8.56 -11.76
C GLY A 37 15.14 7.61 -12.95
N VAL A 38 14.45 6.50 -12.79
CA VAL A 38 14.34 5.44 -13.78
C VAL A 38 12.96 5.46 -14.44
N VAL A 39 12.92 5.33 -15.76
CA VAL A 39 11.67 5.20 -16.52
C VAL A 39 11.11 3.79 -16.30
N LEU A 40 9.93 3.68 -15.69
CA LEU A 40 9.23 2.43 -15.49
C LEU A 40 8.44 2.00 -16.73
N SER A 41 7.72 2.95 -17.33
CA SER A 41 6.93 2.68 -18.53
C SER A 41 6.86 3.91 -19.43
N ARG A 42 6.74 3.67 -20.73
CA ARG A 42 6.48 4.65 -21.76
C ARG A 42 5.13 4.33 -22.40
N SER A 43 4.21 5.29 -22.36
CA SER A 43 2.83 5.12 -22.84
C SER A 43 2.58 5.78 -24.20
N VAL A 44 3.61 6.39 -24.80
CA VAL A 44 3.52 7.07 -26.10
C VAL A 44 4.63 6.64 -27.03
N ASP A 45 4.35 6.57 -28.32
CA ASP A 45 5.34 6.29 -29.36
C ASP A 45 5.72 7.56 -30.14
N PRO A 46 6.93 7.60 -30.72
CA PRO A 46 7.30 8.67 -31.65
C PRO A 46 6.30 8.77 -32.79
N GLY A 47 5.85 9.99 -33.07
CA GLY A 47 4.83 10.25 -34.07
C GLY A 47 3.40 10.33 -33.53
N ASN A 48 3.16 9.96 -32.26
CA ASN A 48 1.85 10.18 -31.65
C ASN A 48 1.64 11.67 -31.36
N ALA A 49 0.52 12.22 -31.82
CA ALA A 49 0.11 13.56 -31.47
C ALA A 49 -0.37 13.58 -30.01
N VAL A 50 0.32 14.37 -29.17
CA VAL A 50 -0.17 14.69 -27.84
C VAL A 50 -1.05 15.92 -27.96
N ALA A 51 -2.34 15.69 -28.23
CA ALA A 51 -3.30 16.78 -28.25
C ALA A 51 -3.50 17.29 -26.82
N ALA A 52 -3.55 18.61 -26.65
CA ALA A 52 -4.01 19.24 -25.41
C ALA A 52 -5.53 19.03 -25.28
N SER A 53 -5.94 17.78 -25.14
CA SER A 53 -7.32 17.40 -24.81
C SER A 53 -7.56 17.70 -23.34
N LEU A 54 -8.82 17.82 -22.94
CA LEU A 54 -9.22 18.08 -21.55
C LEU A 54 -8.76 17.01 -20.54
N GLN A 55 -8.18 15.92 -21.01
CA GLN A 55 -7.63 14.84 -20.18
C GLN A 55 -6.11 14.82 -20.26
N ALA A 56 -5.45 14.83 -19.10
CA ALA A 56 -4.01 14.66 -19.03
C ALA A 56 -3.63 13.25 -19.47
N VAL A 57 -2.78 13.16 -20.52
CA VAL A 57 -2.25 11.90 -21.02
C VAL A 57 -0.95 11.58 -20.28
N THR A 58 -0.87 10.40 -19.68
CA THR A 58 0.39 9.91 -19.10
C THR A 58 1.36 9.54 -20.22
N LEU A 59 2.49 10.21 -20.29
CA LEU A 59 3.52 9.94 -21.29
C LEU A 59 4.53 8.90 -20.80
N PHE A 60 5.04 9.10 -19.59
CA PHE A 60 6.03 8.26 -18.94
C PHE A 60 5.67 8.09 -17.46
N THR A 61 5.97 6.92 -16.93
CA THR A 61 5.95 6.68 -15.47
C THR A 61 7.39 6.58 -15.00
N LEU A 62 7.74 7.37 -13.98
CA LEU A 62 9.10 7.49 -13.47
C LEU A 62 9.12 7.06 -12.00
N ALA A 63 10.21 6.45 -11.57
CA ALA A 63 10.51 6.20 -10.17
C ALA A 63 11.82 6.90 -9.80
N GLU A 64 11.82 7.62 -8.69
CA GLU A 64 12.99 8.29 -8.15
C GLU A 64 14.02 7.28 -7.64
N ASP A 65 13.57 6.30 -6.85
CA ASP A 65 14.42 5.28 -6.25
C ASP A 65 13.69 3.92 -6.24
N LEU A 66 14.36 2.89 -6.79
CA LEU A 66 13.86 1.52 -6.78
C LEU A 66 14.35 0.69 -5.58
N ARG A 67 15.25 1.25 -4.77
CA ARG A 67 15.80 0.56 -3.59
C ARG A 67 14.83 0.56 -2.41
N ARG A 68 13.96 1.54 -2.35
CA ARG A 68 12.91 1.66 -1.33
C ARG A 68 11.56 1.59 -2.00
N LEU A 69 10.88 0.50 -1.78
CA LEU A 69 9.54 0.29 -2.33
C LEU A 69 8.48 0.44 -1.25
N ARG A 70 7.32 0.86 -1.67
CA ARG A 70 6.14 0.92 -0.81
C ARG A 70 5.13 -0.12 -1.25
N LEU A 71 4.81 -1.02 -0.34
CA LEU A 71 3.79 -2.03 -0.52
C LEU A 71 2.46 -1.49 0.02
N LEU A 72 1.43 -1.56 -0.81
CA LEU A 72 0.06 -1.30 -0.40
C LEU A 72 -0.61 -2.63 -0.05
N VAL A 73 -1.06 -2.77 1.19
CA VAL A 73 -1.75 -3.96 1.70
C VAL A 73 -3.17 -3.58 2.11
N SER A 74 -4.14 -4.36 1.71
CA SER A 74 -5.51 -4.27 2.20
C SER A 74 -5.65 -5.12 3.46
N ILE A 75 -6.05 -4.50 4.55
CA ILE A 75 -6.27 -5.13 5.85
C ILE A 75 -7.77 -5.18 6.11
N ASP A 76 -8.27 -6.33 6.53
CA ASP A 76 -9.66 -6.52 6.91
C ASP A 76 -10.04 -5.64 8.11
N GLU A 77 -11.32 -5.23 8.19
CA GLU A 77 -11.86 -4.44 9.29
C GLU A 77 -11.66 -5.14 10.65
N ALA A 78 -11.76 -6.48 10.69
CA ALA A 78 -11.58 -7.24 11.92
C ALA A 78 -10.15 -7.13 12.49
N ASP A 79 -9.15 -6.96 11.63
CA ASP A 79 -7.73 -6.98 12.00
C ASP A 79 -7.12 -5.58 12.15
N VAL A 80 -7.70 -4.56 11.52
CA VAL A 80 -7.13 -3.21 11.51
C VAL A 80 -6.95 -2.63 12.90
N GLY A 81 -7.80 -3.01 13.85
CA GLY A 81 -7.73 -2.58 15.24
C GLY A 81 -6.41 -2.95 15.95
N ALA A 82 -5.75 -4.02 15.51
CA ALA A 82 -4.51 -4.52 16.08
C ALA A 82 -3.25 -4.01 15.35
N VAL A 83 -3.40 -3.38 14.19
CA VAL A 83 -2.29 -2.93 13.34
C VAL A 83 -1.92 -1.48 13.66
N ARG A 84 -0.63 -1.21 13.83
CA ARG A 84 -0.08 0.11 14.17
C ARG A 84 1.14 0.43 13.31
N ALA A 85 1.36 1.72 13.05
CA ALA A 85 2.61 2.19 12.46
C ALA A 85 3.82 1.77 13.30
N GLY A 86 4.92 1.43 12.64
CA GLY A 86 6.17 0.97 13.28
C GLY A 86 6.22 -0.53 13.57
N GLN A 87 5.13 -1.29 13.40
CA GLN A 87 5.18 -2.74 13.53
C GLN A 87 6.01 -3.37 12.41
N SER A 88 6.75 -4.43 12.75
CA SER A 88 7.51 -5.21 11.79
C SER A 88 6.58 -6.16 11.00
N ALA A 89 6.87 -6.29 9.73
CA ALA A 89 6.20 -7.20 8.83
C ALA A 89 7.21 -7.98 7.99
N SER A 90 6.78 -9.11 7.48
CA SER A 90 7.53 -9.92 6.53
C SER A 90 6.73 -9.98 5.25
N VAL A 91 7.34 -9.58 4.15
CA VAL A 91 6.72 -9.55 2.83
C VAL A 91 7.27 -10.67 1.97
N THR A 92 6.37 -11.42 1.35
CA THR A 92 6.70 -12.47 0.38
C THR A 92 6.04 -12.14 -0.94
N VAL A 93 6.77 -12.22 -2.04
CA VAL A 93 6.25 -11.97 -3.40
C VAL A 93 6.08 -13.28 -4.14
N SER A 94 5.09 -13.35 -5.02
CA SER A 94 4.80 -14.55 -5.81
C SER A 94 5.98 -15.00 -6.69
N SER A 95 6.84 -14.06 -7.09
CA SER A 95 8.04 -14.37 -7.90
C SER A 95 9.18 -15.01 -7.10
N TYR A 96 9.20 -14.82 -5.78
CA TYR A 96 10.22 -15.38 -4.86
C TYR A 96 9.55 -15.90 -3.59
N PRO A 97 8.84 -17.05 -3.66
CA PRO A 97 8.04 -17.55 -2.55
C PRO A 97 8.88 -17.99 -1.34
N GLU A 98 10.12 -18.42 -1.58
CA GLU A 98 11.07 -18.84 -0.53
C GLU A 98 11.78 -17.67 0.16
N ARG A 99 11.61 -16.46 -0.34
CA ARG A 99 12.31 -15.29 0.17
C ARG A 99 11.36 -14.34 0.89
N ALA A 100 11.71 -14.05 2.13
CA ALA A 100 11.02 -13.06 2.94
C ALA A 100 11.80 -11.75 2.96
N TYR A 101 11.12 -10.66 2.65
CA TYR A 101 11.69 -9.31 2.69
C TYR A 101 11.23 -8.62 3.96
N PRO A 102 12.18 -8.07 4.76
CA PRO A 102 11.81 -7.30 5.94
C PRO A 102 11.10 -6.01 5.53
N ALA A 103 10.03 -5.72 6.24
CA ALA A 103 9.24 -4.53 6.03
C ALA A 103 8.78 -3.93 7.37
N SER A 104 8.40 -2.67 7.34
CA SER A 104 7.79 -2.00 8.47
C SER A 104 6.57 -1.21 8.03
N ILE A 105 5.56 -1.14 8.90
CA ILE A 105 4.35 -0.36 8.63
C ILE A 105 4.67 1.11 8.78
N ALA A 106 4.64 1.85 7.67
CA ALA A 106 4.82 3.29 7.67
C ALA A 106 3.56 4.00 8.18
N ARG A 107 2.40 3.60 7.69
CA ARG A 107 1.11 4.14 8.14
C ARG A 107 -0.05 3.22 7.75
N VAL A 108 -1.16 3.35 8.51
CA VAL A 108 -2.46 2.79 8.18
C VAL A 108 -3.40 3.93 7.82
N ALA A 109 -4.13 3.81 6.73
CA ALA A 109 -5.11 4.81 6.32
C ALA A 109 -6.33 4.78 7.25
N PHE A 110 -6.90 5.96 7.53
CA PHE A 110 -8.13 6.06 8.31
C PHE A 110 -9.39 5.83 7.46
N GLY A 111 -9.29 6.05 6.15
CA GLY A 111 -10.39 5.79 5.23
C GLY A 111 -10.45 4.32 4.83
N SER A 112 -11.64 3.75 4.86
CA SER A 112 -11.90 2.41 4.34
C SER A 112 -12.25 2.43 2.86
N THR A 113 -12.04 1.31 2.20
CA THR A 113 -12.54 1.01 0.86
C THR A 113 -13.46 -0.19 0.96
N SER A 114 -14.66 -0.07 0.38
CA SER A 114 -15.59 -1.19 0.30
C SER A 114 -15.63 -1.71 -1.13
N THR A 115 -15.31 -2.98 -1.31
CA THR A 115 -15.38 -3.68 -2.59
C THR A 115 -16.14 -4.99 -2.36
N ASP A 116 -17.17 -5.24 -3.15
CA ASP A 116 -17.99 -6.46 -3.02
C ASP A 116 -18.49 -6.74 -1.60
N ASN A 117 -18.92 -5.69 -0.90
CA ASN A 117 -19.34 -5.72 0.52
C ASN A 117 -18.24 -6.10 1.53
N VAL A 118 -16.98 -6.14 1.12
CA VAL A 118 -15.84 -6.33 2.03
C VAL A 118 -15.22 -4.97 2.33
N VAL A 119 -15.15 -4.63 3.61
CA VAL A 119 -14.54 -3.38 4.09
C VAL A 119 -13.07 -3.64 4.41
N THR A 120 -12.20 -2.90 3.76
CA THR A 120 -10.76 -3.00 3.97
C THR A 120 -10.13 -1.64 4.23
N TYR A 121 -9.01 -1.63 4.93
CA TYR A 121 -8.21 -0.44 5.21
C TYR A 121 -6.83 -0.58 4.57
N ALA A 122 -6.38 0.47 3.90
CA ALA A 122 -5.08 0.47 3.25
C ALA A 122 -3.96 0.67 4.27
N ALA A 123 -3.01 -0.25 4.33
CA ALA A 123 -1.74 -0.08 5.04
C ALA A 123 -0.59 0.08 4.06
N TYR A 124 0.30 0.98 4.38
CA TYR A 124 1.50 1.26 3.59
C TYR A 124 2.71 0.72 4.35
N LEU A 125 3.41 -0.22 3.74
CA LEU A 125 4.62 -0.82 4.29
C LEU A 125 5.82 -0.36 3.47
N ASP A 126 6.86 0.10 4.14
CA ASP A 126 8.14 0.36 3.51
C ASP A 126 8.95 -0.94 3.48
N VAL A 127 9.39 -1.31 2.29
CA VAL A 127 10.13 -2.55 2.01
C VAL A 127 11.50 -2.19 1.48
N ASP A 128 12.55 -2.78 2.04
CA ASP A 128 13.91 -2.62 1.57
C ASP A 128 14.16 -3.50 0.34
N ASN A 129 14.65 -2.89 -0.73
CA ASN A 129 14.96 -3.52 -2.01
C ASN A 129 16.40 -3.20 -2.45
N ALA A 130 17.36 -3.33 -1.56
CA ALA A 130 18.74 -2.98 -1.82
C ALA A 130 19.36 -3.73 -3.02
N ASP A 131 18.90 -4.94 -3.27
CA ASP A 131 19.32 -5.81 -4.37
C ASP A 131 18.53 -5.64 -5.68
N LEU A 132 17.55 -4.72 -5.71
CA LEU A 132 16.68 -4.45 -6.86
C LEU A 132 15.94 -5.69 -7.41
N SER A 133 15.72 -6.69 -6.59
CA SER A 133 14.99 -7.91 -6.97
C SER A 133 13.49 -7.68 -7.09
N LEU A 134 12.95 -6.76 -6.29
CA LEU A 134 11.55 -6.39 -6.35
C LEU A 134 11.31 -5.32 -7.41
N ARG A 135 10.18 -5.43 -8.11
CA ARG A 135 9.78 -4.47 -9.13
C ARG A 135 8.41 -3.87 -8.80
N PRO A 136 8.19 -2.59 -9.09
CA PRO A 136 6.85 -2.00 -9.02
C PRO A 136 5.83 -2.82 -9.82
N GLY A 137 4.62 -3.00 -9.27
CA GLY A 137 3.56 -3.78 -9.89
C GLY A 137 3.55 -5.28 -9.52
N MET A 138 4.54 -5.77 -8.74
CA MET A 138 4.48 -7.13 -8.21
C MET A 138 3.41 -7.29 -7.15
N THR A 139 2.75 -8.45 -7.15
CA THR A 139 1.82 -8.86 -6.09
C THR A 139 2.59 -9.50 -4.94
N ALA A 140 2.25 -9.11 -3.72
CA ALA A 140 2.91 -9.58 -2.53
C ALA A 140 1.89 -9.87 -1.41
N SER A 141 2.27 -10.77 -0.52
CA SER A 141 1.59 -11.03 0.74
C SER A 141 2.44 -10.54 1.90
N ALA A 142 1.81 -9.93 2.90
CA ALA A 142 2.49 -9.42 4.07
C ALA A 142 1.99 -10.13 5.33
N ALA A 143 2.92 -10.67 6.12
CA ALA A 143 2.65 -11.18 7.45
C ALA A 143 3.07 -10.13 8.49
N ILE A 144 2.09 -9.50 9.13
CA ILE A 144 2.28 -8.43 10.11
C ILE A 144 2.39 -9.05 11.50
N ARG A 145 3.42 -8.70 12.25
CA ARG A 145 3.59 -9.15 13.62
C ARG A 145 2.87 -8.21 14.58
N VAL A 146 1.67 -8.60 14.98
CA VAL A 146 0.81 -7.79 15.85
C VAL A 146 1.22 -7.89 17.31
N ALA A 147 1.59 -9.09 17.78
CA ALA A 147 2.03 -9.32 19.14
C ALA A 147 3.18 -10.33 19.20
N ALA A 148 4.16 -10.06 20.03
CA ALA A 148 5.22 -11.00 20.38
C ALA A 148 5.33 -11.07 21.90
N ARG A 149 5.32 -12.27 22.46
CA ARG A 149 5.58 -12.51 23.88
C ARG A 149 6.87 -13.30 23.98
N ALA A 150 7.86 -12.71 24.61
CA ALA A 150 9.13 -13.38 24.93
C ALA A 150 9.06 -13.99 26.32
N GLN A 151 9.83 -15.06 26.56
CA GLN A 151 9.98 -15.71 27.85
C GLN A 151 8.66 -16.18 28.48
N VAL A 152 7.78 -16.77 27.68
CA VAL A 152 6.54 -17.41 28.15
C VAL A 152 6.75 -18.90 28.35
N LEU A 153 6.12 -19.47 29.38
CA LEU A 153 6.07 -20.91 29.55
C LEU A 153 5.16 -21.51 28.47
N LEU A 154 5.70 -22.44 27.70
CA LEU A 154 4.95 -23.18 26.70
C LEU A 154 4.36 -24.44 27.32
N ILE A 155 3.08 -24.63 27.16
CA ILE A 155 2.39 -25.86 27.56
C ILE A 155 2.05 -26.62 26.26
N PRO A 156 2.44 -27.89 26.14
CA PRO A 156 2.08 -28.70 24.97
C PRO A 156 0.56 -28.89 24.90
N ASN A 157 0.01 -28.92 23.70
CA ASN A 157 -1.43 -29.10 23.49
C ASN A 157 -2.02 -30.37 24.13
N SER A 158 -1.20 -31.39 24.36
CA SER A 158 -1.61 -32.62 25.07
C SER A 158 -1.95 -32.33 26.54
N ALA A 159 -1.30 -31.34 27.18
CA ALA A 159 -1.60 -30.98 28.55
C ALA A 159 -2.97 -30.30 28.73
N LEU A 160 -3.47 -29.62 27.67
CA LEU A 160 -4.81 -29.03 27.68
C LEU A 160 -5.93 -30.05 27.58
N ARG A 161 -5.61 -31.28 27.13
CA ARG A 161 -6.54 -32.41 27.01
C ARG A 161 -6.36 -33.42 28.12
N TYR A 162 -5.48 -33.15 29.07
CA TYR A 162 -5.25 -34.06 30.20
C TYR A 162 -6.41 -33.93 31.20
N ALA A 163 -7.20 -34.97 31.29
CA ALA A 163 -8.15 -35.15 32.38
C ALA A 163 -7.49 -36.10 33.39
N PRO A 164 -7.18 -35.68 34.64
CA PRO A 164 -6.65 -36.57 35.66
C PRO A 164 -7.60 -37.72 35.92
N ALA A 165 -7.10 -38.95 35.84
CA ALA A 165 -7.86 -40.13 36.25
C ALA A 165 -8.15 -39.99 37.74
N GLY A 166 -9.41 -39.68 38.13
CA GLY A 166 -9.79 -39.49 39.52
C GLY A 166 -10.25 -38.09 39.86
N ALA A 167 -10.51 -37.20 38.87
CA ALA A 167 -11.30 -36.02 39.16
C ALA A 167 -12.67 -36.46 39.79
N PRO A 168 -13.04 -35.96 40.98
CA PRO A 168 -14.33 -36.30 41.56
C PRO A 168 -15.42 -35.98 40.52
N ALA A 169 -16.27 -36.95 40.18
CA ALA A 169 -17.46 -36.65 39.41
C ALA A 169 -18.18 -35.50 40.13
N GLU A 170 -18.52 -34.45 39.40
CA GLU A 170 -19.38 -33.41 39.95
C GLU A 170 -20.57 -34.08 40.63
N PRO A 171 -20.92 -33.68 41.85
CA PRO A 171 -22.06 -34.28 42.53
C PRO A 171 -23.28 -34.14 41.61
N GLU A 172 -23.77 -35.27 41.11
CA GLU A 172 -25.02 -35.32 40.38
C GLU A 172 -26.05 -34.59 41.27
N GLY A 173 -26.59 -33.46 40.76
CA GLY A 173 -27.54 -32.68 41.54
C GLY A 173 -28.63 -33.59 42.04
N LEU A 174 -29.14 -33.33 43.26
CA LEU A 174 -30.16 -34.12 43.98
C LEU A 174 -31.35 -34.56 43.11
N VAL A 175 -31.56 -33.92 41.96
CA VAL A 175 -32.60 -34.26 41.00
C VAL A 175 -32.23 -35.49 40.14
N ALA A 176 -30.94 -35.73 39.85
CA ALA A 176 -30.50 -36.91 39.07
C ALA A 176 -30.59 -38.20 39.84
N SER A 177 -30.54 -38.17 41.17
CA SER A 177 -30.71 -39.36 42.03
C SER A 177 -32.16 -39.85 42.14
N LEU A 178 -33.15 -39.08 41.72
CA LEU A 178 -34.56 -39.38 41.77
C LEU A 178 -35.12 -39.96 40.45
N MET A 179 -34.33 -40.02 39.39
CA MET A 179 -34.74 -40.64 38.13
C MET A 179 -34.45 -42.14 38.11
N PRO A 180 -35.39 -43.01 37.76
CA PRO A 180 -35.15 -44.44 37.65
C PRO A 180 -34.16 -44.73 36.52
N ARG A 181 -33.06 -45.42 36.85
CA ARG A 181 -31.98 -45.81 35.92
C ARG A 181 -32.53 -46.85 34.95
N ALA A 182 -32.45 -46.56 33.65
CA ALA A 182 -32.81 -47.50 32.60
C ALA A 182 -31.91 -48.75 32.69
N PRO A 183 -32.45 -49.98 32.50
CA PRO A 183 -31.65 -51.18 32.55
C PRO A 183 -30.63 -51.21 31.44
N ALA A 184 -29.37 -51.51 31.77
CA ALA A 184 -28.31 -51.69 30.83
C ALA A 184 -28.60 -52.91 29.92
N ARG A 185 -28.49 -52.71 28.62
CA ARG A 185 -28.55 -53.74 27.59
C ARG A 185 -27.15 -54.24 27.28
#